data_437223d0764cd5d2784e9223a21a8424
#
_entry.id   437223d0764cd5d2784e9223a21a8424
#
_cell.length_a   1.000
_cell.length_b   1.000
_cell.length_c   1.000
_cell.angle_alpha   90.00
_cell.angle_beta   90.00
_cell.angle_gamma   90.00
#
_symmetry.space_group_name_H-M   'P 1'
#
loop_
_entity.id
_entity.type
_entity.pdbx_description
1 polymer ?
#
loop_
_entity_poly.entity_id
_entity_poly.type
_entity_poly.pdbx_seq_one_letter_code
_entity_poly.pdbx_strand_id
1 'polypeptide(L)'
;GLGDVYKRQPNFIPAWNHQAKLAVAGKEWLDCNARGVSKWTGLSFLMNYFGLTPDEVCCFGDNLNDIEMLQNAGESYAVSNARAEVIASAKHTCPPYWENGVLQVLKTFLKETTNPF
;
A
#
# COMPACT_ATOMS: atom_id res chain seq x y z
N GLY A 1 -21.16 -18.02 -1.10
CA GLY A 1 -20.10 -17.93 -0.10
C GLY A 1 -18.81 -17.34 -0.63
N LEU A 2 -17.86 -17.07 0.24
CA LEU A 2 -16.56 -16.44 -0.12
C LEU A 2 -15.78 -17.28 -1.15
N GLY A 3 -15.89 -18.60 -1.13
CA GLY A 3 -15.27 -19.47 -2.12
C GLY A 3 -15.80 -19.25 -3.55
N ASP A 4 -17.02 -18.74 -3.71
CA ASP A 4 -17.59 -18.43 -5.01
C ASP A 4 -16.95 -17.18 -5.65
N VAL A 5 -16.51 -16.24 -4.85
CA VAL A 5 -15.81 -15.02 -5.33
C VAL A 5 -14.52 -15.41 -6.03
N TYR A 6 -13.74 -16.30 -5.44
CA TYR A 6 -12.48 -16.78 -6.03
C TYR A 6 -12.72 -17.47 -7.37
N LYS A 7 -13.75 -18.34 -7.45
CA LYS A 7 -14.09 -19.05 -8.69
C LYS A 7 -14.62 -18.12 -9.78
N ARG A 8 -15.23 -16.99 -9.41
CA ARG A 8 -15.84 -16.05 -10.35
C ARG A 8 -14.86 -14.95 -10.82
N GLN A 9 -13.74 -14.74 -10.16
CA GLN A 9 -12.78 -13.71 -10.52
C GLN A 9 -12.37 -13.73 -12.01
N PRO A 10 -12.05 -14.90 -12.62
CA PRO A 10 -11.64 -14.95 -14.02
C PRO A 10 -12.70 -14.44 -15.00
N ASN A 11 -13.98 -14.56 -14.66
CA ASN A 11 -15.08 -14.08 -15.49
C ASN A 11 -15.51 -12.66 -15.16
N PHE A 12 -15.42 -12.28 -13.90
CA PHE A 12 -15.87 -10.98 -13.41
C PHE A 12 -14.94 -9.84 -13.87
N ILE A 13 -13.64 -10.04 -13.79
CA ILE A 13 -12.66 -9.00 -14.17
C ILE A 13 -12.81 -8.57 -15.63
N PRO A 14 -12.84 -9.48 -16.64
CA PRO A 14 -13.04 -9.07 -18.04
C PRO A 14 -14.38 -8.37 -18.28
N ALA A 15 -15.44 -8.77 -17.58
CA ALA A 15 -16.77 -8.20 -17.77
C ALA A 15 -16.89 -6.75 -17.31
N TRP A 16 -16.21 -6.37 -16.23
CA TRP A 16 -16.39 -5.08 -15.57
C TRP A 16 -15.17 -4.16 -15.60
N ASN A 17 -14.01 -4.66 -16.01
CA ASN A 17 -12.75 -3.92 -15.98
C ASN A 17 -12.77 -2.61 -16.79
N HIS A 18 -13.67 -2.45 -17.73
CA HIS A 18 -13.84 -1.21 -18.52
C HIS A 18 -14.60 -0.12 -17.75
N GLN A 19 -15.41 -0.48 -16.75
CA GLN A 19 -16.23 0.45 -15.97
C GLN A 19 -15.62 0.78 -14.62
N ALA A 20 -14.84 -0.15 -14.07
CA ALA A 20 -14.21 0.01 -12.77
C ALA A 20 -12.81 -0.61 -12.78
N LYS A 21 -11.95 -0.17 -11.85
CA LYS A 21 -10.66 -0.78 -11.62
C LYS A 21 -10.85 -2.00 -10.72
N LEU A 22 -10.53 -3.17 -11.21
CA LEU A 22 -10.65 -4.43 -10.50
C LEU A 22 -9.26 -5.02 -10.26
N ALA A 23 -9.00 -5.44 -9.04
CA ALA A 23 -7.74 -6.06 -8.66
C ALA A 23 -7.96 -7.21 -7.68
N VAL A 24 -7.23 -8.30 -7.88
CA VAL A 24 -7.25 -9.43 -6.95
C VAL A 24 -6.43 -9.03 -5.73
N ALA A 25 -7.09 -8.97 -4.57
CA ALA A 25 -6.45 -8.62 -3.30
C ALA A 25 -6.08 -9.86 -2.46
N GLY A 26 -6.50 -11.04 -2.89
CA GLY A 26 -6.23 -12.32 -2.24
C GLY A 26 -7.06 -13.42 -2.85
N LYS A 27 -7.02 -14.60 -2.27
CA LYS A 27 -7.79 -15.75 -2.79
C LYS A 27 -9.30 -15.53 -2.73
N GLU A 28 -9.75 -14.76 -1.76
CA GLU A 28 -11.18 -14.58 -1.46
C GLU A 28 -11.65 -13.14 -1.66
N TRP A 29 -10.76 -12.24 -2.06
CA TRP A 29 -11.05 -10.82 -2.15
C TRP A 29 -10.81 -10.27 -3.55
N LEU A 30 -11.75 -9.46 -3.99
CA LEU A 30 -11.64 -8.70 -5.22
C LEU A 30 -11.91 -7.23 -4.88
N ASP A 31 -10.91 -6.38 -5.10
CA ASP A 31 -11.08 -4.94 -4.93
C ASP A 31 -11.76 -4.36 -6.16
N CYS A 32 -12.78 -3.56 -5.92
CA CYS A 32 -13.50 -2.84 -6.95
C CYS A 32 -13.47 -1.34 -6.63
N ASN A 33 -12.72 -0.60 -7.39
CA ASN A 33 -12.55 0.84 -7.20
C ASN A 33 -12.99 1.61 -8.45
N ALA A 34 -13.36 2.87 -8.26
CA ALA A 34 -13.55 3.77 -9.40
C ALA A 34 -12.23 3.90 -10.18
N ARG A 35 -12.33 4.11 -11.48
CA ARG A 35 -11.14 4.36 -12.30
C ARG A 35 -10.40 5.61 -11.80
N GLY A 36 -9.10 5.54 -11.77
CA GLY A 36 -8.25 6.63 -11.27
C GLY A 36 -8.17 6.73 -9.76
N VAL A 37 -8.84 5.85 -9.01
CA VAL A 37 -8.76 5.80 -7.55
C VAL A 37 -7.78 4.71 -7.12
N SER A 38 -6.83 5.10 -6.28
CA SER A 38 -5.84 4.20 -5.68
C SER A 38 -5.45 4.74 -4.30
N LYS A 39 -4.65 3.99 -3.55
CA LYS A 39 -4.08 4.50 -2.29
C LYS A 39 -3.22 5.74 -2.53
N TRP A 40 -2.48 5.78 -3.64
CA TRP A 40 -1.66 6.95 -3.99
C TRP A 40 -2.51 8.17 -4.31
N THR A 41 -3.60 8.03 -5.08
CA THR A 41 -4.47 9.19 -5.37
C THR A 41 -5.15 9.73 -4.13
N GLY A 42 -5.55 8.86 -3.19
CA GLY A 42 -6.06 9.28 -1.88
C GLY A 42 -5.01 10.00 -1.05
N LEU A 43 -3.79 9.47 -1.01
CA LEU A 43 -2.68 10.10 -0.31
C LEU A 43 -2.29 11.43 -0.96
N SER A 44 -2.30 11.51 -2.29
CA SER A 44 -2.05 12.75 -3.03
C SER A 44 -3.04 13.85 -2.68
N PHE A 45 -4.31 13.49 -2.52
CA PHE A 45 -5.33 14.42 -2.05
C PHE A 45 -5.00 14.96 -0.66
N LEU A 46 -4.61 14.09 0.28
CA LEU A 46 -4.23 14.49 1.63
C LEU A 46 -2.98 15.37 1.63
N MET A 47 -1.98 15.02 0.83
CA MET A 47 -0.77 15.84 0.69
C MET A 47 -1.11 17.24 0.21
N ASN A 48 -1.95 17.34 -0.80
CA ASN A 48 -2.39 18.64 -1.31
C ASN A 48 -3.17 19.43 -0.25
N TYR A 49 -4.05 18.78 0.48
CA TYR A 49 -4.83 19.40 1.55
C TYR A 49 -3.93 19.97 2.66
N PHE A 50 -2.91 19.23 3.08
CA PHE A 50 -2.00 19.65 4.14
C PHE A 50 -0.79 20.45 3.64
N GLY A 51 -0.66 20.69 2.33
CA GLY A 51 0.47 21.41 1.76
C GLY A 51 1.79 20.63 1.83
N LEU A 52 1.74 19.29 1.75
CA LEU A 52 2.91 18.43 1.83
C LEU A 52 3.39 18.01 0.45
N THR A 53 4.70 17.77 0.34
CA THR A 53 5.33 17.17 -0.84
C THR A 53 5.57 15.68 -0.59
N PRO A 54 5.76 14.84 -1.64
CA PRO A 54 6.10 13.44 -1.45
C PRO A 54 7.30 13.19 -0.54
N ASP A 55 8.29 14.09 -0.55
CA ASP A 55 9.49 13.97 0.29
C ASP A 55 9.20 14.07 1.80
N GLU A 56 8.05 14.60 2.14
CA GLU A 56 7.61 14.74 3.54
C GLU A 56 6.74 13.57 4.00
N VAL A 57 6.58 12.53 3.17
CA VAL A 57 5.65 11.42 3.40
C VAL A 57 6.41 10.10 3.46
N CYS A 58 6.10 9.32 4.47
CA CYS A 58 6.56 7.94 4.62
C CYS A 58 5.37 6.98 4.55
N CYS A 59 5.50 5.93 3.76
CA CYS A 59 4.47 4.93 3.55
C CYS A 59 4.94 3.53 3.92
N PHE A 60 4.00 2.71 4.39
CA PHE A 60 4.21 1.30 4.68
C PHE A 60 3.20 0.46 3.89
N GLY A 61 3.63 -0.70 3.40
CA GLY A 61 2.75 -1.55 2.63
C GLY A 61 3.12 -3.03 2.67
N ASP A 62 2.18 -3.88 2.31
CA ASP A 62 2.34 -5.33 2.33
C ASP A 62 1.71 -6.03 1.11
N ASN A 63 0.91 -5.34 0.30
CA ASN A 63 0.15 -5.95 -0.78
C ASN A 63 0.24 -5.19 -2.10
N LEU A 64 -0.29 -5.78 -3.15
CA LEU A 64 -0.21 -5.25 -4.52
C LEU A 64 -0.84 -3.86 -4.67
N ASN A 65 -1.91 -3.58 -3.92
CA ASN A 65 -2.56 -2.26 -3.94
C ASN A 65 -1.74 -1.15 -3.27
N ASP A 66 -0.61 -1.49 -2.65
CA ASP A 66 0.31 -0.53 -2.04
C ASP A 66 1.45 -0.10 -2.97
N ILE A 67 1.66 -0.81 -4.09
CA ILE A 67 2.84 -0.63 -4.96
C ILE A 67 2.98 0.81 -5.43
N GLU A 68 1.92 1.39 -5.98
CA GLU A 68 1.95 2.76 -6.50
C GLU A 68 2.32 3.76 -5.41
N MET A 69 1.75 3.62 -4.23
CA MET A 69 2.04 4.46 -3.07
C MET A 69 3.50 4.31 -2.61
N LEU A 70 3.99 3.06 -2.54
CA LEU A 70 5.37 2.78 -2.14
C LEU A 70 6.40 3.33 -3.13
N GLN A 71 6.08 3.31 -4.42
CA GLN A 71 6.96 3.85 -5.47
C GLN A 71 7.06 5.37 -5.44
N ASN A 72 5.99 6.06 -5.08
CA ASN A 72 5.87 7.51 -5.23
C ASN A 72 6.14 8.30 -3.93
N ALA A 73 6.01 7.70 -2.75
CA ALA A 73 6.32 8.35 -1.49
C ALA A 73 7.82 8.65 -1.37
N GLY A 74 8.16 9.73 -0.66
CA GLY A 74 9.55 10.11 -0.39
C GLY A 74 10.31 9.03 0.37
N GLU A 75 9.69 8.45 1.39
CA GLU A 75 10.17 7.26 2.08
C GLU A 75 9.11 6.16 2.05
N SER A 76 9.54 4.92 1.85
CA SER A 76 8.61 3.80 1.80
C SER A 76 9.23 2.50 2.30
N TYR A 77 8.43 1.73 3.00
CA TYR A 77 8.83 0.46 3.62
C TYR A 77 7.83 -0.63 3.25
N ALA A 78 8.33 -1.74 2.74
CA ALA A 78 7.57 -2.97 2.64
C ALA A 78 7.92 -3.88 3.81
N VAL A 79 6.92 -4.53 4.40
CA VAL A 79 7.20 -5.56 5.41
C VAL A 79 7.86 -6.77 4.74
N SER A 80 8.80 -7.41 5.41
CA SER A 80 9.60 -8.50 4.82
C SER A 80 8.79 -9.75 4.46
N ASN A 81 7.58 -9.89 4.99
CA ASN A 81 6.66 -10.97 4.63
C ASN A 81 5.75 -10.61 3.44
N ALA A 82 5.94 -9.46 2.81
CA ALA A 82 5.20 -9.06 1.62
C ALA A 82 5.63 -9.86 0.38
N ARG A 83 4.86 -9.79 -0.69
CA ARG A 83 5.23 -10.37 -1.98
C ARG A 83 6.48 -9.69 -2.54
N ALA A 84 7.24 -10.44 -3.33
CA ALA A 84 8.49 -9.94 -3.92
C ALA A 84 8.30 -8.63 -4.72
N GLU A 85 7.19 -8.50 -5.45
CA GLU A 85 6.87 -7.30 -6.23
C GLU A 85 6.65 -6.07 -5.33
N VAL A 86 6.03 -6.28 -4.17
CA VAL A 86 5.80 -5.21 -3.19
C VAL A 86 7.11 -4.76 -2.55
N ILE A 87 7.94 -5.73 -2.16
CA ILE A 87 9.28 -5.45 -1.61
C ILE A 87 10.12 -4.66 -2.62
N ALA A 88 10.10 -5.07 -3.89
CA ALA A 88 10.84 -4.39 -4.95
C ALA A 88 10.36 -2.97 -5.23
N SER A 89 9.11 -2.64 -4.89
CA SER A 89 8.52 -1.32 -5.11
C SER A 89 8.87 -0.30 -4.02
N ALA A 90 9.24 -0.75 -2.84
CA ALA A 90 9.57 0.10 -1.70
C ALA A 90 11.06 0.45 -1.68
N LYS A 91 11.40 1.57 -1.07
CA LYS A 91 12.80 2.00 -0.88
C LYS A 91 13.52 1.17 0.17
N HIS A 92 12.78 0.71 1.16
CA HIS A 92 13.32 -0.04 2.31
C HIS A 92 12.42 -1.23 2.64
N THR A 93 12.96 -2.13 3.43
CA THR A 93 12.22 -3.27 4.01
C THR A 93 12.26 -3.15 5.53
N CYS A 94 11.16 -3.43 6.19
CA CYS A 94 11.10 -3.52 7.64
C CYS A 94 10.75 -4.95 8.08
N PRO A 95 10.97 -5.30 9.36
CA PRO A 95 10.59 -6.61 9.87
C PRO A 95 9.12 -6.94 9.64
N PRO A 96 8.73 -8.22 9.65
CA PRO A 96 7.36 -8.64 9.38
C PRO A 96 6.40 -8.15 10.46
N TYR A 97 5.09 -8.20 10.18
CA TYR A 97 4.07 -7.67 11.08
C TYR A 97 4.10 -8.33 12.48
N TRP A 98 4.43 -9.64 12.55
CA TRP A 98 4.51 -10.34 13.84
C TRP A 98 5.70 -9.93 14.70
N GLU A 99 6.65 -9.19 14.15
CA GLU A 99 7.77 -8.58 14.87
C GLU A 99 7.57 -7.06 15.05
N ASN A 100 6.37 -6.56 14.77
CA ASN A 100 6.05 -5.14 14.85
C ASN A 100 6.95 -4.24 13.97
N GLY A 101 7.22 -4.66 12.74
CA GLY A 101 8.16 -3.98 11.84
C GLY A 101 7.87 -2.51 11.64
N VAL A 102 6.61 -2.13 11.41
CA VAL A 102 6.20 -0.74 11.24
C VAL A 102 6.49 0.07 12.52
N LEU A 103 6.14 -0.48 13.68
CA LEU A 103 6.39 0.17 14.97
C LEU A 103 7.88 0.39 15.22
N GLN A 104 8.72 -0.59 14.85
CA GLN A 104 10.18 -0.46 15.00
C GLN A 104 10.72 0.73 14.19
N VAL A 105 10.27 0.89 12.96
CA VAL A 105 10.66 2.03 12.10
C VAL A 105 10.15 3.35 12.67
N LEU A 106 8.89 3.41 13.09
CA LEU A 106 8.31 4.62 13.68
C LEU A 106 9.05 5.05 14.95
N LYS A 107 9.50 4.10 15.76
CA LYS A 107 10.31 4.41 16.94
C LYS A 107 11.64 5.07 16.58
N THR A 108 12.26 4.72 15.45
CA THR A 108 13.49 5.39 15.03
C THR A 108 13.24 6.85 14.70
N PHE A 109 12.14 7.17 14.01
CA PHE A 109 11.76 8.56 13.71
C PHE A 109 11.49 9.37 14.98
N LEU A 110 10.80 8.78 15.95
CA LEU A 110 10.51 9.46 17.22
C LEU A 110 11.80 9.74 18.01
N LYS A 111 12.77 8.83 18.01
CA LYS A 111 14.06 9.06 18.64
C LYS A 111 14.82 10.23 18.02
N GLU A 112 14.77 10.36 16.71
CA GLU A 112 15.40 11.47 15.98
C GLU A 112 14.74 12.81 16.31
N THR A 113 13.42 12.84 16.49
CA THR A 113 12.66 14.06 16.79
C THR A 113 12.70 14.46 18.27
N THR A 114 12.84 13.51 19.20
CA THR A 114 12.81 13.77 20.65
C THR A 114 14.18 13.87 21.28
N ASN A 115 15.24 13.58 20.54
CA ASN A 115 16.60 13.54 21.04
C ASN A 115 17.18 14.88 21.55
N PRO A 116 16.70 16.06 21.14
CA PRO A 116 17.17 17.33 21.71
C PRO A 116 16.78 17.57 23.16
N PHE A 117 15.97 16.72 23.71
CA PHE A 117 15.50 16.82 25.09
C PHE A 117 16.15 15.77 25.97
#